data_f875aebae02266fe40dd9111c92eb6ad
#
_entry.id   f875aebae02266fe40dd9111c92eb6ad
#
_cell.length_a   1.000
_cell.length_b   1.000
_cell.length_c   1.000
_cell.angle_alpha   90.00
_cell.angle_beta   90.00
_cell.angle_gamma   90.00
#
_symmetry.space_group_name_H-M   'P 1'
#
loop_
_entity.id
_entity.type
_entity.pdbx_description
1 polymer ?
#
loop_
_entity_poly.entity_id
_entity_poly.type
_entity_poly.pdbx_seq_one_letter_code
_entity_poly.pdbx_strand_id
1 'polypeptide(L)'
;MHHTGEKVVRIEAQALQDLADRIAGPMAEAFGRGVELLFCCAGRVVVTGIGKSGLVARKIAATLSSTGTPALFMHPVEALHGDLGMLARGDVVVALSASGETEEILQLLATIKRLQLPLIAVTCDDQDRVARVPSPASPSATKQSTLAAAADVSLSCAIAEEACTLGLAPTASTTTMLALGDAMAMALAEKKGFKEEDFANLHPGGKLGKRLARVETLMHSGDAVPRVSPQTKMPDVIYEMSRKQLGITTVVENDKLLGIISDGDLRRLLERKGKDALDLTAGECMTPNPKTISGNEFAASALAIMEERKITSLIVVDETGKLVGIVHLHDLWGTEMV
;
A
#
# COMPACT_ATOMS: atom_id res chain seq x y z
N MET A 1 18.18 1.88 34.31
CA MET A 1 17.76 1.34 33.00
C MET A 1 16.75 2.25 32.30
N HIS A 2 15.60 2.66 32.92
CA HIS A 2 14.62 3.53 32.26
C HIS A 2 15.18 4.91 31.86
N HIS A 3 16.05 5.55 32.68
CA HIS A 3 16.71 6.81 32.32
C HIS A 3 17.60 6.70 31.07
N THR A 4 18.28 5.56 30.88
CA THR A 4 19.09 5.33 29.67
C THR A 4 18.20 5.24 28.45
N GLY A 5 17.09 4.48 28.55
CA GLY A 5 16.13 4.38 27.46
C GLY A 5 15.48 5.73 27.10
N GLU A 6 15.08 6.50 28.11
CA GLU A 6 14.55 7.87 27.91
C GLU A 6 15.57 8.76 27.18
N LYS A 7 16.86 8.76 27.64
CA LYS A 7 17.91 9.54 27.01
C LYS A 7 18.08 9.19 25.53
N VAL A 8 18.11 7.89 25.19
CA VAL A 8 18.23 7.41 23.80
C VAL A 8 17.11 8.00 22.94
N VAL A 9 15.87 7.83 23.39
CA VAL A 9 14.70 8.32 22.61
C VAL A 9 14.72 9.86 22.45
N ARG A 10 15.17 10.60 23.48
CA ARG A 10 15.29 12.07 23.38
C ARG A 10 16.35 12.51 22.36
N ILE A 11 17.51 11.82 22.31
CA ILE A 11 18.56 12.13 21.33
C ILE A 11 18.04 11.85 19.91
N GLU A 12 17.37 10.74 19.69
CA GLU A 12 16.79 10.42 18.39
C GLU A 12 15.68 11.40 17.99
N ALA A 13 14.80 11.78 18.94
CA ALA A 13 13.76 12.76 18.70
C ALA A 13 14.33 14.14 18.29
N GLN A 14 15.41 14.59 18.95
CA GLN A 14 16.09 15.83 18.58
C GLN A 14 16.70 15.73 17.17
N ALA A 15 17.33 14.61 16.85
CA ALA A 15 17.91 14.39 15.51
C ALA A 15 16.83 14.42 14.40
N LEU A 16 15.63 13.92 14.69
CA LEU A 16 14.48 14.03 13.77
C LEU A 16 13.96 15.45 13.62
N GLN A 17 13.93 16.24 14.73
CA GLN A 17 13.57 17.63 14.67
C GLN A 17 14.56 18.43 13.81
N ASP A 18 15.86 18.21 14.02
CA ASP A 18 16.93 18.86 13.24
C ASP A 18 16.84 18.46 11.75
N LEU A 19 16.45 17.22 11.45
CA LEU A 19 16.20 16.77 10.07
C LEU A 19 15.01 17.53 9.45
N ALA A 20 13.90 17.66 10.18
CA ALA A 20 12.72 18.38 9.71
C ALA A 20 13.05 19.85 9.40
N ASP A 21 13.81 20.51 10.28
CA ASP A 21 14.25 21.89 10.09
C ASP A 21 15.16 22.04 8.86
N ARG A 22 16.03 21.04 8.59
CA ARG A 22 16.85 21.03 7.35
C ARG A 22 16.00 20.87 6.11
N ILE A 23 15.03 19.95 6.11
CA ILE A 23 14.11 19.76 4.97
C ILE A 23 13.30 21.04 4.70
N ALA A 24 12.84 21.71 5.76
CA ALA A 24 12.10 22.98 5.63
C ALA A 24 12.99 24.18 5.22
N GLY A 25 14.31 24.08 5.41
CA GLY A 25 15.27 25.17 5.24
C GLY A 25 16.35 24.83 4.20
N PRO A 26 17.63 24.65 4.64
CA PRO A 26 18.77 24.58 3.73
C PRO A 26 18.74 23.38 2.77
N MET A 27 18.05 22.30 3.07
CA MET A 27 17.96 21.11 2.24
C MET A 27 16.69 21.09 1.36
N ALA A 28 15.80 22.07 1.43
CA ALA A 28 14.51 22.08 0.74
C ALA A 28 14.64 21.90 -0.78
N GLU A 29 15.58 22.61 -1.40
CA GLU A 29 15.82 22.47 -2.86
C GLU A 29 16.37 21.09 -3.22
N ALA A 30 17.33 20.58 -2.48
CA ALA A 30 17.92 19.26 -2.72
C ALA A 30 16.88 18.15 -2.50
N PHE A 31 16.03 18.26 -1.45
CA PHE A 31 14.94 17.34 -1.21
C PHE A 31 13.93 17.34 -2.36
N GLY A 32 13.50 18.52 -2.81
CA GLY A 32 12.59 18.65 -3.96
C GLY A 32 13.18 18.04 -5.24
N ARG A 33 14.47 18.29 -5.53
CA ARG A 33 15.17 17.68 -6.66
C ARG A 33 15.26 16.16 -6.53
N GLY A 34 15.52 15.63 -5.34
CA GLY A 34 15.52 14.19 -5.07
C GLY A 34 14.17 13.55 -5.37
N VAL A 35 13.08 14.15 -4.89
CA VAL A 35 11.71 13.68 -5.19
C VAL A 35 11.43 13.77 -6.70
N GLU A 36 11.90 14.81 -7.38
CA GLU A 36 11.73 14.95 -8.84
C GLU A 36 12.46 13.86 -9.62
N LEU A 37 13.70 13.53 -9.26
CA LEU A 37 14.44 12.41 -9.87
C LEU A 37 13.69 11.09 -9.71
N LEU A 38 13.10 10.83 -8.52
CA LEU A 38 12.29 9.64 -8.29
C LEU A 38 10.98 9.66 -9.09
N PHE A 39 10.37 10.83 -9.24
CA PHE A 39 9.13 10.99 -10.03
C PHE A 39 9.35 10.73 -11.53
N CYS A 40 10.47 11.21 -12.06
CA CYS A 40 10.86 11.03 -13.46
C CYS A 40 11.51 9.66 -13.75
N CYS A 41 11.63 8.78 -12.74
CA CYS A 41 12.21 7.45 -12.90
C CYS A 41 11.38 6.61 -13.89
N ALA A 42 11.95 6.26 -15.04
CA ALA A 42 11.30 5.43 -16.04
C ALA A 42 11.44 3.92 -15.76
N GLY A 43 12.42 3.54 -14.95
CA GLY A 43 12.70 2.18 -14.52
C GLY A 43 12.27 1.94 -13.07
N ARG A 44 13.20 1.45 -12.26
CA ARG A 44 13.01 1.14 -10.84
C ARG A 44 13.91 2.02 -9.97
N VAL A 45 13.49 2.26 -8.73
CA VAL A 45 14.36 2.85 -7.72
C VAL A 45 15.18 1.74 -7.07
N VAL A 46 16.50 1.80 -7.26
CA VAL A 46 17.43 0.84 -6.66
C VAL A 46 18.03 1.46 -5.41
N VAL A 47 17.65 0.94 -4.24
CA VAL A 47 18.14 1.44 -2.95
C VAL A 47 19.27 0.53 -2.49
N THR A 48 20.42 1.12 -2.10
CA THR A 48 21.60 0.36 -1.69
C THR A 48 22.20 0.90 -0.39
N GLY A 49 22.86 0.05 0.35
CA GLY A 49 23.53 0.35 1.61
C GLY A 49 24.07 -0.91 2.25
N ILE A 50 25.01 -0.77 3.20
CA ILE A 50 25.64 -1.91 3.90
C ILE A 50 25.38 -1.87 5.41
N GLY A 51 25.36 -3.02 6.06
CA GLY A 51 25.14 -3.13 7.51
C GLY A 51 23.78 -2.54 7.93
N LYS A 52 23.78 -1.65 8.94
CA LYS A 52 22.56 -1.02 9.44
C LYS A 52 21.91 -0.07 8.39
N SER A 53 22.72 0.65 7.64
CA SER A 53 22.21 1.45 6.50
C SER A 53 21.58 0.57 5.43
N GLY A 54 22.07 -0.65 5.22
CA GLY A 54 21.47 -1.64 4.31
C GLY A 54 20.09 -2.12 4.77
N LEU A 55 19.90 -2.32 6.10
CA LEU A 55 18.57 -2.65 6.65
C LEU A 55 17.58 -1.50 6.46
N VAL A 56 18.04 -0.26 6.68
CA VAL A 56 17.24 0.95 6.40
C VAL A 56 16.92 1.04 4.90
N ALA A 57 17.88 0.81 4.02
CA ALA A 57 17.70 0.80 2.58
C ALA A 57 16.65 -0.23 2.11
N ARG A 58 16.65 -1.44 2.70
CA ARG A 58 15.60 -2.45 2.46
C ARG A 58 14.21 -1.94 2.84
N LYS A 59 14.10 -1.28 4.00
CA LYS A 59 12.81 -0.70 4.44
C LYS A 59 12.35 0.42 3.51
N ILE A 60 13.24 1.28 3.08
CA ILE A 60 12.91 2.36 2.13
C ILE A 60 12.42 1.79 0.80
N ALA A 61 13.12 0.78 0.24
CA ALA A 61 12.68 0.11 -0.97
C ALA A 61 11.28 -0.52 -0.83
N ALA A 62 11.01 -1.16 0.33
CA ALA A 62 9.70 -1.72 0.62
C ALA A 62 8.62 -0.63 0.74
N THR A 63 8.91 0.51 1.39
CA THR A 63 7.99 1.64 1.50
C THR A 63 7.66 2.22 0.11
N LEU A 64 8.67 2.47 -0.73
CA LEU A 64 8.47 2.94 -2.09
C LEU A 64 7.57 1.98 -2.90
N SER A 65 7.85 0.68 -2.84
CA SER A 65 7.04 -0.34 -3.53
C SER A 65 5.60 -0.35 -3.03
N SER A 66 5.40 -0.25 -1.72
CA SER A 66 4.05 -0.26 -1.10
C SER A 66 3.28 1.04 -1.34
N THR A 67 3.94 2.09 -1.81
CA THR A 67 3.33 3.39 -2.17
C THR A 67 3.36 3.66 -3.68
N GLY A 68 3.39 2.60 -4.49
CA GLY A 68 3.19 2.68 -5.94
C GLY A 68 4.44 3.06 -6.75
N THR A 69 5.63 2.99 -6.15
CA THR A 69 6.88 3.20 -6.87
C THR A 69 7.68 1.90 -6.93
N PRO A 70 7.87 1.28 -8.12
CA PRO A 70 8.67 0.07 -8.24
C PRO A 70 10.09 0.29 -7.69
N ALA A 71 10.45 -0.42 -6.64
CA ALA A 71 11.74 -0.29 -6.00
C ALA A 71 12.30 -1.64 -5.56
N LEU A 72 13.61 -1.75 -5.48
CA LEU A 72 14.30 -2.93 -4.97
C LEU A 72 15.52 -2.52 -4.13
N PHE A 73 15.91 -3.41 -3.24
CA PHE A 73 17.18 -3.31 -2.52
C PHE A 73 18.25 -4.11 -3.25
N MET A 74 19.43 -3.49 -3.45
CA MET A 74 20.63 -4.13 -3.98
C MET A 74 21.74 -4.08 -2.93
N HIS A 75 22.25 -5.25 -2.52
CA HIS A 75 23.36 -5.29 -1.58
C HIS A 75 24.68 -4.93 -2.30
N PRO A 76 25.50 -3.96 -1.82
CA PRO A 76 26.67 -3.51 -2.53
C PRO A 76 27.69 -4.62 -2.81
N VAL A 77 27.91 -5.52 -1.86
CA VAL A 77 28.86 -6.64 -2.02
C VAL A 77 28.37 -7.62 -3.07
N GLU A 78 27.11 -8.03 -3.03
CA GLU A 78 26.51 -8.93 -4.03
C GLU A 78 26.54 -8.28 -5.43
N ALA A 79 26.29 -6.97 -5.49
CA ALA A 79 26.41 -6.22 -6.74
C ALA A 79 27.79 -6.40 -7.39
N LEU A 80 28.87 -6.32 -6.61
CA LEU A 80 30.23 -6.50 -7.12
C LEU A 80 30.52 -7.94 -7.58
N HIS A 81 29.72 -8.91 -7.14
CA HIS A 81 29.85 -10.32 -7.49
C HIS A 81 28.81 -10.82 -8.52
N GLY A 82 28.09 -9.91 -9.19
CA GLY A 82 27.19 -10.26 -10.31
C GLY A 82 25.89 -9.48 -10.36
N ASP A 83 25.35 -9.04 -9.21
CA ASP A 83 24.04 -8.37 -9.15
C ASP A 83 24.03 -6.95 -9.76
N LEU A 84 25.18 -6.43 -10.22
CA LEU A 84 25.21 -5.23 -11.08
C LEU A 84 24.33 -5.36 -12.33
N GLY A 85 24.03 -6.58 -12.76
CA GLY A 85 23.08 -6.85 -13.83
C GLY A 85 21.63 -6.48 -13.48
N MET A 86 21.32 -6.21 -12.20
CA MET A 86 20.01 -5.69 -11.78
C MET A 86 19.80 -4.23 -12.17
N LEU A 87 20.88 -3.47 -12.41
CA LEU A 87 20.81 -2.07 -12.83
C LEU A 87 20.54 -1.96 -14.33
N ALA A 88 19.52 -1.21 -14.69
CA ALA A 88 19.12 -0.96 -16.06
C ALA A 88 19.05 0.54 -16.37
N ARG A 89 19.14 0.91 -17.65
CA ARG A 89 18.89 2.29 -18.05
C ARG A 89 17.49 2.74 -17.67
N GLY A 90 17.37 3.94 -17.13
CA GLY A 90 16.10 4.49 -16.64
C GLY A 90 15.87 4.25 -15.14
N ASP A 91 16.71 3.45 -14.48
CA ASP A 91 16.67 3.32 -13.01
C ASP A 91 17.23 4.58 -12.34
N VAL A 92 16.85 4.80 -11.08
CA VAL A 92 17.42 5.80 -10.17
C VAL A 92 18.05 5.06 -8.99
N VAL A 93 19.28 5.42 -8.63
CA VAL A 93 19.96 4.80 -7.48
C VAL A 93 19.88 5.73 -6.27
N VAL A 94 19.48 5.16 -5.11
CA VAL A 94 19.53 5.82 -3.79
C VAL A 94 20.54 5.09 -2.93
N ALA A 95 21.68 5.72 -2.64
CA ALA A 95 22.75 5.10 -1.88
C ALA A 95 22.86 5.69 -0.47
N LEU A 96 22.79 4.81 0.53
CA LEU A 96 22.86 5.17 1.96
C LEU A 96 24.23 4.81 2.53
N SER A 97 24.97 5.80 3.00
CA SER A 97 26.25 5.63 3.69
C SER A 97 26.46 6.77 4.69
N ALA A 98 26.50 6.48 5.98
CA ALA A 98 26.68 7.51 7.00
C ALA A 98 28.00 8.31 6.79
N SER A 99 29.09 7.65 6.48
CA SER A 99 30.38 8.28 6.21
C SER A 99 30.49 8.83 4.77
N GLY A 100 29.66 8.33 3.84
CA GLY A 100 29.82 8.60 2.41
C GLY A 100 31.12 8.05 1.80
N GLU A 101 31.90 7.26 2.56
CA GLU A 101 33.20 6.70 2.19
C GLU A 101 33.24 5.16 2.24
N THR A 102 32.06 4.51 2.26
CA THR A 102 31.98 3.04 2.26
C THR A 102 32.49 2.49 0.94
N GLU A 103 33.59 1.74 0.98
CA GLU A 103 34.34 1.31 -0.21
C GLU A 103 33.46 0.53 -1.20
N GLU A 104 32.65 -0.42 -0.71
CA GLU A 104 31.76 -1.25 -1.54
C GLU A 104 30.70 -0.42 -2.27
N ILE A 105 30.25 0.68 -1.65
CA ILE A 105 29.30 1.60 -2.30
C ILE A 105 30.02 2.46 -3.34
N LEU A 106 31.23 2.94 -3.02
CA LEU A 106 32.02 3.74 -3.96
C LEU A 106 32.41 2.96 -5.22
N GLN A 107 32.66 1.65 -5.10
CA GLN A 107 32.93 0.79 -6.24
C GLN A 107 31.75 0.70 -7.23
N LEU A 108 30.50 0.91 -6.77
CA LEU A 108 29.33 0.93 -7.65
C LEU A 108 29.29 2.18 -8.55
N LEU A 109 29.95 3.27 -8.15
CA LEU A 109 29.90 4.56 -8.88
C LEU A 109 30.34 4.45 -10.33
N ALA A 110 31.34 3.62 -10.63
CA ALA A 110 31.79 3.39 -11.98
C ALA A 110 30.68 2.85 -12.91
N THR A 111 29.91 1.89 -12.41
CA THR A 111 28.78 1.30 -13.15
C THR A 111 27.61 2.27 -13.24
N ILE A 112 27.25 2.95 -12.14
CA ILE A 112 26.18 3.97 -12.10
C ILE A 112 26.47 5.05 -13.17
N LYS A 113 27.70 5.59 -13.21
CA LYS A 113 28.13 6.59 -14.20
C LYS A 113 28.13 6.04 -15.63
N ARG A 114 28.63 4.81 -15.83
CA ARG A 114 28.64 4.17 -17.16
C ARG A 114 27.22 3.98 -17.72
N LEU A 115 26.27 3.65 -16.88
CA LEU A 115 24.85 3.47 -17.26
C LEU A 115 24.11 4.81 -17.30
N GLN A 116 24.73 5.91 -16.86
CA GLN A 116 24.15 7.25 -16.76
C GLN A 116 22.89 7.26 -15.87
N LEU A 117 22.94 6.53 -14.74
CA LEU A 117 21.84 6.48 -13.78
C LEU A 117 21.92 7.68 -12.86
N PRO A 118 20.81 8.40 -12.62
CA PRO A 118 20.73 9.39 -11.58
C PRO A 118 21.01 8.78 -10.20
N LEU A 119 21.82 9.48 -9.40
CA LEU A 119 22.25 9.04 -8.07
C LEU A 119 21.82 10.04 -7.00
N ILE A 120 21.09 9.56 -6.01
CA ILE A 120 20.78 10.28 -4.78
C ILE A 120 21.64 9.69 -3.67
N ALA A 121 22.49 10.49 -3.07
CA ALA A 121 23.27 10.11 -1.89
C ALA A 121 22.56 10.53 -0.61
N VAL A 122 22.48 9.63 0.35
CA VAL A 122 22.02 9.89 1.72
C VAL A 122 23.20 9.65 2.65
N THR A 123 23.77 10.74 3.19
CA THR A 123 24.97 10.70 4.04
C THR A 123 24.74 11.45 5.35
N CYS A 124 25.65 11.31 6.30
CA CYS A 124 25.68 12.14 7.51
C CYS A 124 26.67 13.29 7.41
N ASP A 125 26.99 13.74 6.19
CA ASP A 125 27.84 14.90 5.98
C ASP A 125 27.21 16.15 6.60
N ASP A 126 27.98 16.85 7.44
CA ASP A 126 27.56 18.08 8.07
C ASP A 126 27.93 19.27 7.19
N GLN A 127 27.10 19.53 6.19
CA GLN A 127 27.30 20.67 5.29
C GLN A 127 27.04 22.02 5.98
N ASP A 128 26.27 22.04 7.08
CA ASP A 128 25.85 23.27 7.78
C ASP A 128 26.81 23.69 8.89
N ARG A 129 27.69 22.81 9.39
CA ARG A 129 28.73 23.18 10.36
C ARG A 129 29.73 24.19 9.83
N VAL A 130 29.90 24.25 8.48
CA VAL A 130 30.80 25.21 7.84
C VAL A 130 30.39 26.67 8.08
N ALA A 131 29.09 26.94 8.28
CA ALA A 131 28.54 28.28 8.42
C ALA A 131 28.50 28.82 9.86
N ARG A 132 28.62 27.97 10.90
CA ARG A 132 28.28 28.37 12.26
C ARG A 132 29.42 28.55 13.26
N VAL A 133 30.60 27.98 13.05
CA VAL A 133 31.73 28.18 14.01
C VAL A 133 33.08 28.20 13.27
N PRO A 134 33.74 29.34 13.08
CA PRO A 134 35.17 29.35 12.79
C PRO A 134 35.92 29.02 14.07
N SER A 135 36.25 27.75 14.31
CA SER A 135 37.21 27.37 15.35
C SER A 135 38.62 27.46 14.77
N PRO A 136 39.53 28.27 15.39
CA PRO A 136 40.87 28.40 14.88
C PRO A 136 41.77 27.20 15.06
N ALA A 137 41.27 26.06 15.58
CA ALA A 137 42.06 24.85 15.90
C ALA A 137 41.92 23.69 14.90
N SER A 138 41.15 23.81 13.84
CA SER A 138 41.10 22.78 12.78
C SER A 138 40.81 23.42 11.42
N PRO A 139 41.82 23.56 10.56
CA PRO A 139 41.61 24.05 9.18
C PRO A 139 41.25 22.89 8.25
N SER A 140 40.32 22.03 8.59
CA SER A 140 39.73 21.16 7.59
C SER A 140 38.42 21.78 7.14
N ALA A 141 38.44 22.46 6.00
CA ALA A 141 37.25 22.69 5.21
C ALA A 141 36.50 21.36 5.19
N THR A 142 35.26 21.34 5.66
CA THR A 142 34.42 20.15 5.68
C THR A 142 34.25 19.69 4.24
N LYS A 143 35.09 18.76 3.86
CA LYS A 143 35.11 18.18 2.51
C LYS A 143 33.87 17.31 2.40
N GLN A 144 33.02 17.59 1.45
CA GLN A 144 31.92 16.72 1.06
C GLN A 144 32.46 15.30 0.84
N SER A 145 31.77 14.26 1.33
CA SER A 145 32.18 12.89 1.12
C SER A 145 32.21 12.50 -0.34
N THR A 146 32.98 11.48 -0.68
CA THR A 146 33.14 11.00 -2.06
C THR A 146 31.80 10.61 -2.68
N LEU A 147 30.93 9.93 -1.93
CA LEU A 147 29.60 9.55 -2.40
C LEU A 147 28.72 10.79 -2.67
N ALA A 148 28.69 11.73 -1.74
CA ALA A 148 27.90 12.96 -1.86
C ALA A 148 28.39 13.84 -3.02
N ALA A 149 29.73 13.94 -3.23
CA ALA A 149 30.32 14.68 -4.34
C ALA A 149 30.06 14.05 -5.71
N ALA A 150 29.85 12.72 -5.76
CA ALA A 150 29.58 11.99 -7.00
C ALA A 150 28.09 11.97 -7.38
N ALA A 151 27.20 12.32 -6.46
CA ALA A 151 25.75 12.24 -6.63
C ALA A 151 25.15 13.46 -7.35
N ASP A 152 24.06 13.26 -8.08
CA ASP A 152 23.25 14.33 -8.66
C ASP A 152 22.47 15.11 -7.59
N VAL A 153 22.11 14.42 -6.52
CA VAL A 153 21.47 15.01 -5.33
C VAL A 153 22.10 14.39 -4.08
N SER A 154 22.53 15.24 -3.15
CA SER A 154 23.02 14.83 -1.84
C SER A 154 22.07 15.32 -0.74
N LEU A 155 21.63 14.40 0.12
CA LEU A 155 20.74 14.65 1.25
C LEU A 155 21.46 14.32 2.56
N SER A 156 21.55 15.30 3.45
CA SER A 156 22.25 15.17 4.72
C SER A 156 21.33 14.66 5.83
N CYS A 157 21.72 13.54 6.43
CA CYS A 157 21.19 12.99 7.68
C CYS A 157 22.15 13.24 8.84
N ALA A 158 22.92 14.36 8.83
CA ALA A 158 23.83 14.69 9.90
C ALA A 158 23.11 14.75 11.26
N ILE A 159 23.78 14.26 12.28
CA ILE A 159 23.31 14.20 13.66
C ILE A 159 24.34 14.87 14.58
N ALA A 160 23.88 15.37 15.74
CA ALA A 160 24.77 15.92 16.73
C ALA A 160 25.61 14.83 17.43
N GLU A 161 24.96 13.72 17.80
CA GLU A 161 25.56 12.56 18.45
C GLU A 161 24.74 11.27 18.21
N GLU A 162 25.41 10.12 18.30
CA GLU A 162 24.71 8.85 18.42
C GLU A 162 24.19 8.65 19.84
N ALA A 163 23.03 8.00 20.01
CA ALA A 163 22.43 7.78 21.32
C ALA A 163 23.15 6.68 22.15
N CYS A 164 24.17 6.07 21.59
CA CYS A 164 25.01 5.08 22.26
C CYS A 164 26.07 5.78 23.15
N THR A 165 26.23 5.34 24.40
CA THR A 165 27.21 5.86 25.35
C THR A 165 28.66 5.85 24.84
N LEU A 166 28.97 4.91 23.95
CA LEU A 166 30.29 4.82 23.32
C LEU A 166 30.37 5.59 21.98
N GLY A 167 29.24 6.15 21.49
CA GLY A 167 29.18 6.82 20.19
C GLY A 167 29.45 5.92 18.97
N LEU A 168 29.47 4.59 19.14
CA LEU A 168 29.86 3.63 18.10
C LEU A 168 28.68 2.95 17.41
N ALA A 169 27.59 2.72 18.14
CA ALA A 169 26.43 2.04 17.59
C ALA A 169 25.55 3.05 16.82
N PRO A 170 25.31 2.84 15.52
CA PRO A 170 24.37 3.67 14.76
C PRO A 170 22.95 3.57 15.36
N THR A 171 22.40 4.69 15.77
CA THR A 171 21.08 4.87 16.40
C THR A 171 20.40 6.08 15.77
N ALA A 172 20.72 7.29 16.22
CA ALA A 172 20.16 8.53 15.67
C ALA A 172 20.42 8.68 14.15
N SER A 173 21.61 8.29 13.67
CA SER A 173 21.93 8.32 12.24
C SER A 173 21.01 7.40 11.40
N THR A 174 20.76 6.17 11.89
CA THR A 174 19.86 5.25 11.18
C THR A 174 18.41 5.66 11.27
N THR A 175 18.00 6.25 12.39
CA THR A 175 16.65 6.78 12.60
C THR A 175 16.38 7.97 11.67
N THR A 176 17.33 8.89 11.51
CA THR A 176 17.20 10.02 10.55
C THR A 176 17.20 9.55 9.09
N MET A 177 18.05 8.59 8.72
CA MET A 177 18.02 8.01 7.37
C MET A 177 16.69 7.35 7.03
N LEU A 178 16.11 6.63 8.01
CA LEU A 178 14.81 6.01 7.86
C LEU A 178 13.71 7.05 7.66
N ALA A 179 13.67 8.08 8.50
CA ALA A 179 12.70 9.16 8.43
C ALA A 179 12.80 9.95 7.12
N LEU A 180 14.02 10.23 6.65
CA LEU A 180 14.24 10.88 5.36
C LEU A 180 13.72 10.03 4.20
N GLY A 181 13.98 8.71 4.22
CA GLY A 181 13.48 7.79 3.21
C GLY A 181 11.95 7.72 3.18
N ASP A 182 11.30 7.74 4.35
CA ASP A 182 9.85 7.80 4.45
C ASP A 182 9.30 9.14 3.94
N ALA A 183 9.95 10.25 4.29
CA ALA A 183 9.56 11.57 3.81
C ALA A 183 9.63 11.65 2.27
N MET A 184 10.69 11.10 1.66
CA MET A 184 10.82 11.02 0.19
C MET A 184 9.73 10.15 -0.43
N ALA A 185 9.45 8.98 0.16
CA ALA A 185 8.42 8.06 -0.35
C ALA A 185 7.03 8.67 -0.27
N MET A 186 6.69 9.35 0.84
CA MET A 186 5.39 10.01 1.02
C MET A 186 5.23 11.22 0.09
N ALA A 187 6.26 12.07 -0.02
CA ALA A 187 6.24 13.20 -0.96
C ALA A 187 6.10 12.74 -2.42
N LEU A 188 6.75 11.63 -2.77
CA LEU A 188 6.63 11.01 -4.10
C LEU A 188 5.22 10.43 -4.34
N ALA A 189 4.66 9.74 -3.36
CA ALA A 189 3.31 9.18 -3.44
C ALA A 189 2.26 10.31 -3.62
N GLU A 190 2.36 11.38 -2.84
CA GLU A 190 1.51 12.57 -2.99
C GLU A 190 1.65 13.19 -4.38
N LYS A 191 2.88 13.38 -4.87
CA LYS A 191 3.15 13.92 -6.22
C LYS A 191 2.59 13.05 -7.32
N LYS A 192 2.58 11.71 -7.15
CA LYS A 192 1.98 10.75 -8.09
C LYS A 192 0.46 10.70 -8.00
N GLY A 193 -0.16 11.34 -7.01
CA GLY A 193 -1.59 11.24 -6.75
C GLY A 193 -2.02 9.86 -6.26
N PHE A 194 -1.14 9.16 -5.53
CA PHE A 194 -1.41 7.83 -4.97
C PHE A 194 -2.58 7.87 -3.99
N LYS A 195 -3.54 6.97 -4.17
CA LYS A 195 -4.80 6.95 -3.43
C LYS A 195 -4.93 5.70 -2.56
N GLU A 196 -5.94 5.71 -1.67
CA GLU A 196 -6.31 4.54 -0.87
C GLU A 196 -6.58 3.29 -1.71
N GLU A 197 -7.20 3.46 -2.88
CA GLU A 197 -7.49 2.38 -3.82
C GLU A 197 -6.20 1.73 -4.35
N ASP A 198 -5.19 2.54 -4.67
CA ASP A 198 -3.89 2.05 -5.12
C ASP A 198 -3.18 1.27 -4.01
N PHE A 199 -3.28 1.77 -2.76
CA PHE A 199 -2.73 1.09 -1.59
C PHE A 199 -3.41 -0.27 -1.37
N ALA A 200 -4.73 -0.34 -1.49
CA ALA A 200 -5.51 -1.58 -1.37
C ALA A 200 -5.09 -2.62 -2.41
N ASN A 201 -4.92 -2.19 -3.67
CA ASN A 201 -4.49 -3.06 -4.78
C ASN A 201 -3.10 -3.66 -4.53
N LEU A 202 -2.20 -2.91 -3.88
CA LEU A 202 -0.86 -3.37 -3.53
C LEU A 202 -0.81 -4.22 -2.25
N HIS A 203 -1.88 -4.19 -1.41
CA HIS A 203 -1.96 -4.90 -0.14
C HIS A 203 -3.22 -5.79 -0.03
N PRO A 204 -3.47 -6.70 -0.98
CA PRO A 204 -4.73 -7.46 -1.02
C PRO A 204 -4.96 -8.35 0.21
N GLY A 205 -3.89 -8.78 0.88
CA GLY A 205 -3.97 -9.60 2.10
C GLY A 205 -4.15 -8.83 3.42
N GLY A 206 -4.02 -7.50 3.41
CA GLY A 206 -4.14 -6.67 4.62
C GLY A 206 -5.58 -6.30 4.95
N LYS A 207 -5.86 -5.97 6.24
CA LYS A 207 -7.20 -5.51 6.67
C LYS A 207 -7.74 -4.34 5.82
N LEU A 208 -6.88 -3.38 5.49
CA LEU A 208 -7.26 -2.24 4.66
C LEU A 208 -7.55 -2.65 3.21
N GLY A 209 -6.73 -3.52 2.61
CA GLY A 209 -6.99 -4.05 1.26
C GLY A 209 -8.32 -4.79 1.16
N LYS A 210 -8.63 -5.58 2.19
CA LYS A 210 -9.90 -6.30 2.29
C LYS A 210 -11.11 -5.35 2.43
N ARG A 211 -10.99 -4.27 3.21
CA ARG A 211 -12.05 -3.25 3.37
C ARG A 211 -12.31 -2.45 2.09
N LEU A 212 -11.28 -2.23 1.29
CA LEU A 212 -11.34 -1.52 0.03
C LEU A 212 -11.54 -2.45 -1.18
N ALA A 213 -11.72 -3.76 -0.94
CA ALA A 213 -12.10 -4.69 -2.00
C ALA A 213 -13.42 -4.24 -2.63
N ARG A 214 -13.51 -4.31 -3.95
CA ARG A 214 -14.76 -4.02 -4.66
C ARG A 214 -15.70 -5.21 -4.59
N VAL A 215 -17.00 -4.94 -4.59
CA VAL A 215 -18.04 -5.96 -4.57
C VAL A 215 -17.86 -6.97 -5.70
N GLU A 216 -17.47 -6.52 -6.90
CA GLU A 216 -17.24 -7.37 -8.07
C GLU A 216 -16.15 -8.44 -7.88
N THR A 217 -15.17 -8.20 -6.98
CA THR A 217 -14.10 -9.16 -6.67
C THR A 217 -14.52 -10.21 -5.64
N LEU A 218 -15.62 -9.99 -4.93
CA LEU A 218 -16.13 -10.85 -3.85
C LEU A 218 -17.46 -11.52 -4.21
N MET A 219 -18.19 -11.00 -5.21
CA MET A 219 -19.50 -11.51 -5.58
C MET A 219 -19.44 -12.87 -6.26
N HIS A 220 -20.47 -13.65 -6.07
CA HIS A 220 -20.79 -14.80 -6.91
C HIS A 220 -21.32 -14.32 -8.26
N SER A 221 -20.82 -14.84 -9.37
CA SER A 221 -21.21 -14.43 -10.73
C SER A 221 -21.47 -15.64 -11.63
N GLY A 222 -22.02 -15.41 -12.81
CA GLY A 222 -22.30 -16.43 -13.81
C GLY A 222 -23.22 -17.55 -13.27
N ASP A 223 -22.78 -18.80 -13.42
CA ASP A 223 -23.55 -19.98 -12.98
C ASP A 223 -23.65 -20.12 -11.45
N ALA A 224 -22.85 -19.40 -10.68
CA ALA A 224 -22.98 -19.40 -9.22
C ALA A 224 -24.19 -18.60 -8.72
N VAL A 225 -24.75 -17.72 -9.55
CA VAL A 225 -25.95 -16.93 -9.21
C VAL A 225 -27.20 -17.77 -9.33
N PRO A 226 -28.00 -17.97 -8.26
CA PRO A 226 -29.28 -18.66 -8.33
C PRO A 226 -30.29 -17.83 -9.13
N ARG A 227 -30.86 -18.42 -10.19
CA ARG A 227 -31.78 -17.77 -11.11
C ARG A 227 -32.97 -18.64 -11.43
N VAL A 228 -34.16 -18.08 -11.36
CA VAL A 228 -35.40 -18.73 -11.76
C VAL A 228 -36.25 -17.77 -12.61
N SER A 229 -37.15 -18.32 -13.43
CA SER A 229 -38.14 -17.51 -14.14
C SER A 229 -39.36 -17.23 -13.25
N PRO A 230 -40.18 -16.22 -13.53
CA PRO A 230 -41.44 -15.97 -12.79
C PRO A 230 -42.40 -17.16 -12.80
N GLN A 231 -42.34 -18.01 -13.81
CA GLN A 231 -43.20 -19.17 -13.98
C GLN A 231 -42.69 -20.42 -13.26
N THR A 232 -41.47 -20.40 -12.74
CA THR A 232 -40.84 -21.53 -12.04
C THR A 232 -41.67 -21.88 -10.78
N LYS A 233 -42.00 -23.16 -10.63
CA LYS A 233 -42.72 -23.65 -9.46
C LYS A 233 -41.85 -23.69 -8.20
N MET A 234 -42.46 -23.50 -7.03
CA MET A 234 -41.75 -23.40 -5.76
C MET A 234 -40.85 -24.60 -5.41
N PRO A 235 -41.14 -25.87 -5.77
CA PRO A 235 -40.19 -26.98 -5.58
C PRO A 235 -38.88 -26.76 -6.31
N ASP A 236 -38.91 -26.25 -7.55
CA ASP A 236 -37.71 -25.99 -8.35
C ASP A 236 -36.97 -24.71 -7.82
N VAL A 237 -37.70 -23.72 -7.31
CA VAL A 237 -37.12 -22.57 -6.61
C VAL A 237 -36.33 -23.04 -5.40
N ILE A 238 -36.91 -23.89 -4.55
CA ILE A 238 -36.26 -24.45 -3.37
C ILE A 238 -35.04 -25.28 -3.76
N TYR A 239 -35.12 -26.06 -4.84
CA TYR A 239 -34.01 -26.84 -5.36
C TYR A 239 -32.85 -25.92 -5.78
N GLU A 240 -33.13 -24.83 -6.52
CA GLU A 240 -32.09 -23.88 -6.97
C GLU A 240 -31.45 -23.17 -5.77
N MET A 241 -32.24 -22.72 -4.78
CA MET A 241 -31.72 -22.12 -3.55
C MET A 241 -30.80 -23.09 -2.80
N SER A 242 -31.21 -24.33 -2.62
CA SER A 242 -30.44 -25.37 -1.93
C SER A 242 -29.15 -25.71 -2.68
N ARG A 243 -29.21 -25.80 -4.01
CA ARG A 243 -28.07 -26.11 -4.88
C ARG A 243 -26.99 -25.03 -4.82
N LYS A 244 -27.37 -23.75 -4.76
CA LYS A 244 -26.46 -22.61 -4.80
C LYS A 244 -26.02 -22.14 -3.41
N GLN A 245 -26.70 -22.54 -2.35
CA GLN A 245 -26.35 -22.30 -0.94
C GLN A 245 -26.20 -20.83 -0.52
N LEU A 246 -26.83 -19.89 -1.22
CA LEU A 246 -26.80 -18.45 -0.89
C LEU A 246 -27.99 -17.97 -0.07
N GLY A 247 -28.91 -18.86 0.34
CA GLY A 247 -30.11 -18.52 1.11
C GLY A 247 -31.11 -17.61 0.38
N ILE A 248 -30.93 -17.42 -0.92
CA ILE A 248 -31.70 -16.52 -1.77
C ILE A 248 -31.73 -17.06 -3.21
N THR A 249 -32.77 -16.73 -3.96
CA THR A 249 -32.76 -16.85 -5.43
C THR A 249 -33.32 -15.61 -6.08
N THR A 250 -32.82 -15.27 -7.28
CA THR A 250 -33.31 -14.16 -8.08
C THR A 250 -34.38 -14.63 -9.05
N VAL A 251 -35.42 -13.81 -9.21
CA VAL A 251 -36.47 -14.02 -10.22
C VAL A 251 -36.17 -13.08 -11.38
N VAL A 252 -35.86 -13.68 -12.55
CA VAL A 252 -35.34 -12.96 -13.72
C VAL A 252 -36.18 -13.30 -14.95
N GLU A 253 -36.49 -12.30 -15.75
CA GLU A 253 -37.13 -12.47 -17.05
C GLU A 253 -36.42 -11.58 -18.09
N ASN A 254 -36.01 -12.18 -19.21
CA ASN A 254 -35.25 -11.49 -20.27
C ASN A 254 -34.03 -10.72 -19.74
N ASP A 255 -33.23 -11.35 -18.88
CA ASP A 255 -32.07 -10.78 -18.17
C ASP A 255 -32.42 -9.62 -17.20
N LYS A 256 -33.67 -9.26 -17.01
CA LYS A 256 -34.13 -8.22 -16.10
C LYS A 256 -34.49 -8.83 -14.76
N LEU A 257 -33.92 -8.26 -13.68
CA LEU A 257 -34.27 -8.62 -12.33
C LEU A 257 -35.68 -8.10 -11.98
N LEU A 258 -36.58 -9.02 -11.61
CA LEU A 258 -37.95 -8.69 -11.19
C LEU A 258 -38.10 -8.71 -9.67
N GLY A 259 -37.45 -9.65 -9.00
CA GLY A 259 -37.55 -9.82 -7.57
C GLY A 259 -36.59 -10.88 -7.03
N ILE A 260 -36.75 -11.19 -5.76
CA ILE A 260 -35.99 -12.23 -5.04
C ILE A 260 -36.92 -13.07 -4.19
N ILE A 261 -36.49 -14.27 -3.84
CA ILE A 261 -37.08 -15.13 -2.82
C ILE A 261 -35.97 -15.53 -1.85
N SER A 262 -36.07 -15.16 -0.59
CA SER A 262 -35.15 -15.54 0.48
C SER A 262 -35.68 -16.71 1.31
N ASP A 263 -34.79 -17.34 2.09
CA ASP A 263 -35.18 -18.36 3.08
C ASP A 263 -36.23 -17.85 4.06
N GLY A 264 -36.17 -16.56 4.42
CA GLY A 264 -37.16 -15.90 5.25
C GLY A 264 -38.51 -15.77 4.57
N ASP A 265 -38.55 -15.48 3.28
CA ASP A 265 -39.78 -15.40 2.50
C ASP A 265 -40.41 -16.77 2.36
N LEU A 266 -39.62 -17.81 2.12
CA LEU A 266 -40.06 -19.18 1.99
C LEU A 266 -40.66 -19.65 3.31
N ARG A 267 -40.04 -19.41 4.47
CA ARG A 267 -40.60 -19.76 5.80
C ARG A 267 -41.94 -19.08 6.04
N ARG A 268 -42.03 -17.78 5.82
CA ARG A 268 -43.30 -17.01 5.97
C ARG A 268 -44.38 -17.49 5.02
N LEU A 269 -44.03 -17.90 3.81
CA LEU A 269 -44.97 -18.46 2.84
C LEU A 269 -45.54 -19.81 3.32
N LEU A 270 -44.67 -20.71 3.79
CA LEU A 270 -45.06 -22.02 4.32
C LEU A 270 -45.94 -21.91 5.58
N GLU A 271 -45.64 -20.96 6.48
CA GLU A 271 -46.47 -20.68 7.65
C GLU A 271 -47.89 -20.22 7.26
N ARG A 272 -48.03 -19.41 6.22
CA ARG A 272 -49.31 -18.87 5.79
C ARG A 272 -50.14 -19.83 4.95
N LYS A 273 -49.52 -20.58 4.04
CA LYS A 273 -50.21 -21.39 3.03
C LYS A 273 -50.02 -22.91 3.19
N GLY A 274 -49.19 -23.34 4.11
CA GLY A 274 -48.90 -24.75 4.31
C GLY A 274 -48.42 -25.43 3.03
N LYS A 275 -49.00 -26.58 2.67
CA LYS A 275 -48.66 -27.36 1.49
C LYS A 275 -48.98 -26.66 0.17
N ASP A 276 -49.98 -25.78 0.15
CA ASP A 276 -50.43 -25.07 -1.05
C ASP A 276 -49.36 -24.07 -1.54
N ALA A 277 -48.37 -23.74 -0.69
CA ALA A 277 -47.22 -22.93 -1.07
C ALA A 277 -46.40 -23.56 -2.22
N LEU A 278 -46.39 -24.90 -2.31
CA LEU A 278 -45.61 -25.62 -3.31
C LEU A 278 -46.23 -25.53 -4.73
N ASP A 279 -47.51 -25.23 -4.83
CA ASP A 279 -48.21 -25.09 -6.11
C ASP A 279 -48.06 -23.70 -6.71
N LEU A 280 -47.55 -22.74 -5.96
CA LEU A 280 -47.33 -21.38 -6.41
C LEU A 280 -46.10 -21.27 -7.30
N THR A 281 -46.02 -20.14 -8.03
CA THR A 281 -44.89 -19.80 -8.88
C THR A 281 -43.97 -18.77 -8.21
N ALA A 282 -42.73 -18.68 -8.67
CA ALA A 282 -41.77 -17.69 -8.20
C ALA A 282 -42.29 -16.25 -8.30
N GLY A 283 -42.99 -15.92 -9.38
CA GLY A 283 -43.58 -14.61 -9.62
C GLY A 283 -44.66 -14.23 -8.60
N GLU A 284 -45.42 -15.24 -8.11
CA GLU A 284 -46.47 -15.03 -7.09
C GLU A 284 -45.88 -14.85 -5.67
N CYS A 285 -44.63 -15.34 -5.45
CA CYS A 285 -44.03 -15.43 -4.14
C CYS A 285 -42.85 -14.46 -3.93
N MET A 286 -42.32 -13.88 -4.99
CA MET A 286 -41.13 -13.00 -4.93
C MET A 286 -41.41 -11.71 -4.18
N THR A 287 -40.38 -11.21 -3.53
CA THR A 287 -40.30 -9.82 -3.07
C THR A 287 -39.80 -8.95 -4.22
N PRO A 288 -40.62 -8.02 -4.75
CA PRO A 288 -40.24 -7.17 -5.88
C PRO A 288 -39.26 -6.07 -5.42
N ASN A 289 -38.53 -5.50 -6.40
CA ASN A 289 -37.61 -4.38 -6.18
C ASN A 289 -36.59 -4.61 -5.04
N PRO A 290 -35.81 -5.70 -5.12
CA PRO A 290 -34.81 -5.98 -4.09
C PRO A 290 -33.76 -4.86 -4.03
N LYS A 291 -33.07 -4.77 -2.89
CA LYS A 291 -31.91 -3.87 -2.77
C LYS A 291 -30.78 -4.37 -3.66
N THR A 292 -30.22 -3.44 -4.41
CA THR A 292 -29.09 -3.70 -5.32
C THR A 292 -27.91 -2.82 -4.96
N ILE A 293 -26.74 -3.24 -5.44
CA ILE A 293 -25.48 -2.50 -5.32
C ILE A 293 -24.73 -2.61 -6.65
N SER A 294 -23.89 -1.63 -6.97
CA SER A 294 -22.97 -1.73 -8.11
C SER A 294 -21.75 -2.60 -7.76
N GLY A 295 -21.24 -3.36 -8.71
CA GLY A 295 -19.98 -4.10 -8.57
C GLY A 295 -18.79 -3.22 -8.24
N ASN A 296 -18.83 -1.95 -8.68
CA ASN A 296 -17.79 -0.95 -8.43
C ASN A 296 -17.78 -0.37 -7.01
N GLU A 297 -18.81 -0.62 -6.21
CA GLU A 297 -18.86 -0.18 -4.82
C GLU A 297 -17.89 -0.99 -3.95
N PHE A 298 -17.48 -0.40 -2.81
CA PHE A 298 -16.63 -1.09 -1.86
C PHE A 298 -17.40 -2.14 -1.03
N ALA A 299 -16.72 -3.19 -0.64
CA ALA A 299 -17.25 -4.22 0.26
C ALA A 299 -17.80 -3.61 1.58
N ALA A 300 -17.16 -2.56 2.09
CA ALA A 300 -17.64 -1.81 3.26
C ALA A 300 -19.03 -1.18 3.02
N SER A 301 -19.32 -0.67 1.81
CA SER A 301 -20.63 -0.14 1.46
C SER A 301 -21.69 -1.25 1.45
N ALA A 302 -21.33 -2.43 0.88
CA ALA A 302 -22.21 -3.60 0.89
C ALA A 302 -22.55 -4.04 2.32
N LEU A 303 -21.55 -4.11 3.19
CA LEU A 303 -21.74 -4.47 4.60
C LEU A 303 -22.67 -3.47 5.32
N ALA A 304 -22.43 -2.17 5.16
CA ALA A 304 -23.27 -1.13 5.77
C ALA A 304 -24.74 -1.24 5.34
N ILE A 305 -25.01 -1.52 4.05
CA ILE A 305 -26.37 -1.75 3.55
C ILE A 305 -26.99 -3.02 4.16
N MET A 306 -26.20 -4.11 4.25
CA MET A 306 -26.68 -5.37 4.85
C MET A 306 -27.05 -5.19 6.31
N GLU A 307 -26.23 -4.49 7.10
CA GLU A 307 -26.47 -4.18 8.51
C GLU A 307 -27.71 -3.28 8.71
N GLU A 308 -27.78 -2.16 7.96
CA GLU A 308 -28.91 -1.24 8.03
C GLU A 308 -30.24 -1.93 7.73
N ARG A 309 -30.24 -2.80 6.70
CA ARG A 309 -31.45 -3.48 6.22
C ARG A 309 -31.70 -4.84 6.88
N LYS A 310 -30.76 -5.32 7.70
CA LYS A 310 -30.81 -6.65 8.35
C LYS A 310 -30.98 -7.79 7.32
N ILE A 311 -30.24 -7.72 6.23
CA ILE A 311 -30.22 -8.69 5.15
C ILE A 311 -28.81 -9.31 5.03
N THR A 312 -28.74 -10.54 4.53
CA THR A 312 -27.47 -11.28 4.40
C THR A 312 -26.96 -11.37 2.96
N SER A 313 -27.71 -10.84 1.99
CA SER A 313 -27.35 -10.88 0.58
C SER A 313 -27.76 -9.60 -0.11
N LEU A 314 -26.92 -9.13 -1.03
CA LEU A 314 -27.20 -8.02 -1.94
C LEU A 314 -27.07 -8.47 -3.39
N ILE A 315 -28.00 -8.01 -4.21
CA ILE A 315 -27.98 -8.27 -5.65
C ILE A 315 -27.08 -7.25 -6.31
N VAL A 316 -26.15 -7.72 -7.12
CA VAL A 316 -25.22 -6.86 -7.85
C VAL A 316 -25.74 -6.66 -9.28
N VAL A 317 -25.86 -5.40 -9.65
CA VAL A 317 -26.35 -4.99 -10.99
C VAL A 317 -25.32 -4.11 -11.69
N ASP A 318 -25.34 -4.12 -13.02
CA ASP A 318 -24.57 -3.19 -13.83
C ASP A 318 -25.30 -1.82 -13.95
N GLU A 319 -24.69 -0.88 -14.68
CA GLU A 319 -25.24 0.46 -14.93
C GLU A 319 -26.60 0.44 -15.67
N THR A 320 -26.93 -0.65 -16.34
CA THR A 320 -28.22 -0.83 -17.04
C THR A 320 -29.29 -1.48 -16.16
N GLY A 321 -28.94 -1.88 -14.94
CA GLY A 321 -29.81 -2.60 -14.00
C GLY A 321 -29.91 -4.10 -14.28
N LYS A 322 -29.04 -4.65 -15.14
CA LYS A 322 -28.95 -6.09 -15.40
C LYS A 322 -28.26 -6.80 -14.24
N LEU A 323 -28.77 -7.98 -13.88
CA LEU A 323 -28.19 -8.83 -12.86
C LEU A 323 -26.82 -9.37 -13.29
N VAL A 324 -25.76 -9.03 -12.54
CA VAL A 324 -24.38 -9.49 -12.78
C VAL A 324 -23.87 -10.41 -11.69
N GLY A 325 -24.39 -10.30 -10.45
CA GLY A 325 -23.92 -11.13 -9.36
C GLY A 325 -24.75 -11.04 -8.08
N ILE A 326 -24.30 -11.75 -7.06
CA ILE A 326 -24.81 -11.68 -5.66
C ILE A 326 -23.60 -11.66 -4.73
N VAL A 327 -23.58 -10.75 -3.76
CA VAL A 327 -22.64 -10.78 -2.66
C VAL A 327 -23.36 -11.19 -1.38
N HIS A 328 -22.81 -12.15 -0.66
CA HIS A 328 -23.36 -12.67 0.58
C HIS A 328 -22.49 -12.22 1.78
N LEU A 329 -23.09 -12.08 2.95
CA LEU A 329 -22.41 -11.65 4.17
C LEU A 329 -21.18 -12.51 4.50
N HIS A 330 -21.24 -13.83 4.23
CA HIS A 330 -20.09 -14.73 4.42
C HIS A 330 -18.90 -14.40 3.52
N ASP A 331 -19.11 -13.83 2.34
CA ASP A 331 -18.03 -13.39 1.45
C ASP A 331 -17.27 -12.20 2.07
N LEU A 332 -17.98 -11.40 2.86
CA LEU A 332 -17.43 -10.25 3.57
C LEU A 332 -16.71 -10.63 4.86
N TRP A 333 -17.01 -11.77 5.49
CA TRP A 333 -16.30 -12.26 6.69
C TRP A 333 -14.83 -12.54 6.41
N GLY A 334 -14.49 -13.04 5.22
CA GLY A 334 -13.11 -13.19 4.78
C GLY A 334 -12.33 -11.88 4.74
N THR A 335 -13.02 -10.74 4.81
CA THR A 335 -12.41 -9.40 4.84
C THR A 335 -12.11 -8.88 6.24
N GLU A 336 -12.41 -9.64 7.30
CA GLU A 336 -12.25 -9.25 8.73
C GLU A 336 -12.96 -7.92 9.08
N MET A 337 -14.03 -7.58 8.37
CA MET A 337 -14.87 -6.40 8.63
C MET A 337 -16.04 -6.72 9.57
N VAL A 338 -16.34 -7.99 9.76
CA VAL A 338 -17.43 -8.52 10.60
C VAL A 338 -16.85 -9.30 11.77
#